data_f8ca8c1c128e07be8cadfa64ad26e3fc
#
_entry.id   f8ca8c1c128e07be8cadfa64ad26e3fc
#
_cell.length_a   1.000
_cell.length_b   1.000
_cell.length_c   1.000
_cell.angle_alpha   90.00
_cell.angle_beta   90.00
_cell.angle_gamma   90.00
#
_symmetry.space_group_name_H-M   'P 1'
#
loop_
_entity.id
_entity.type
_entity.pdbx_description
1 polymer ?
#
loop_
_entity_poly.entity_id
_entity_poly.type
_entity_poly.pdbx_seq_one_letter_code
_entity_poly.pdbx_strand_id
1 'polypeptide(L)'
;MVGRRTGMAGRMILDKLRNWLVRGLRTGNANRLPVFLFGIFTLGVYGFIQIADEMAEGEIRNLDETLFLMMRVAGDPSRSIGPAWLQETALEVTAIGGYPLIILTLAAVSGFFIVTERYGAALYAVLSVGSGAVLSYTLKQYYARPRPDLVDHLDTVHTASFPSGHALVTTVAYLTLAAIVIGYLETRRARAYVISVAVLVA
;
A
#
# COMPACT_ATOMS: atom_id res chain seq x y z
N MET A 1 -43.46 -4.30 27.64
CA MET A 1 -43.62 -3.24 26.58
C MET A 1 -42.27 -2.67 26.08
N VAL A 2 -41.24 -3.49 25.87
CA VAL A 2 -39.87 -3.02 25.52
C VAL A 2 -39.43 -3.38 24.09
N GLY A 3 -40.16 -4.23 23.36
CA GLY A 3 -39.72 -4.83 22.07
C GLY A 3 -39.95 -3.99 20.78
N ARG A 4 -40.58 -2.80 20.83
CA ARG A 4 -40.92 -2.03 19.61
C ARG A 4 -39.96 -0.88 19.24
N ARG A 5 -39.07 -0.45 20.15
CA ARG A 5 -38.20 0.73 19.89
C ARG A 5 -36.92 0.40 19.13
N THR A 6 -36.40 -0.81 19.19
CA THR A 6 -35.17 -1.20 18.50
C THR A 6 -35.36 -1.41 16.99
N GLY A 7 -36.55 -1.83 16.55
CA GLY A 7 -36.86 -2.01 15.13
C GLY A 7 -37.03 -0.71 14.36
N MET A 8 -37.40 0.37 15.06
CA MET A 8 -37.67 1.67 14.42
C MET A 8 -36.37 2.45 14.11
N ALA A 9 -35.40 2.39 15.00
CA ALA A 9 -34.09 3.02 14.79
C ALA A 9 -33.32 2.33 13.66
N GLY A 10 -33.32 0.99 13.58
CA GLY A 10 -32.68 0.25 12.49
C GLY A 10 -33.30 0.55 11.12
N ARG A 11 -34.63 0.63 11.04
CA ARG A 11 -35.32 0.99 9.79
C ARG A 11 -35.02 2.42 9.36
N MET A 12 -34.92 3.35 10.29
CA MET A 12 -34.61 4.76 9.99
C MET A 12 -33.18 4.93 9.47
N ILE A 13 -32.22 4.14 9.97
CA ILE A 13 -30.82 4.13 9.47
C ILE A 13 -30.78 3.52 8.08
N LEU A 14 -31.44 2.39 7.85
CA LEU A 14 -31.52 1.74 6.54
C LEU A 14 -32.20 2.64 5.49
N ASP A 15 -33.28 3.36 5.86
CA ASP A 15 -33.95 4.28 4.96
C ASP A 15 -33.09 5.53 4.67
N LYS A 16 -32.31 6.02 5.63
CA LYS A 16 -31.34 7.10 5.39
C LYS A 16 -30.22 6.64 4.45
N LEU A 17 -29.67 5.46 4.66
CA LEU A 17 -28.64 4.87 3.79
C LEU A 17 -29.19 4.62 2.38
N ARG A 18 -30.36 4.01 2.27
CA ARG A 18 -31.03 3.80 0.97
C ARG A 18 -31.29 5.12 0.24
N ASN A 19 -31.83 6.12 0.93
CA ASN A 19 -32.11 7.42 0.34
C ASN A 19 -30.83 8.19 -0.04
N TRP A 20 -29.75 8.03 0.71
CA TRP A 20 -28.43 8.58 0.37
C TRP A 20 -27.86 7.89 -0.88
N LEU A 21 -27.90 6.56 -0.97
CA LEU A 21 -27.48 5.77 -2.13
C LEU A 21 -28.33 6.12 -3.38
N VAL A 22 -29.67 6.17 -3.24
CA VAL A 22 -30.57 6.48 -4.36
C VAL A 22 -30.43 7.92 -4.84
N ARG A 23 -30.19 8.89 -3.94
CA ARG A 23 -29.88 10.28 -4.34
C ARG A 23 -28.52 10.37 -5.04
N GLY A 24 -27.49 9.65 -4.56
CA GLY A 24 -26.17 9.57 -5.20
C GLY A 24 -26.24 8.99 -6.62
N LEU A 25 -27.11 8.02 -6.86
CA LEU A 25 -27.30 7.39 -8.17
C LEU A 25 -28.20 8.22 -9.12
N ARG A 26 -29.07 9.06 -8.58
CA ARG A 26 -30.08 9.82 -9.35
C ARG A 26 -29.62 11.19 -9.85
N THR A 27 -28.62 11.78 -9.18
CA THR A 27 -27.99 12.99 -9.69
C THR A 27 -27.01 12.58 -10.79
N GLY A 28 -27.38 12.78 -12.05
CA GLY A 28 -26.56 12.46 -13.23
C GLY A 28 -25.19 13.15 -13.29
N ASN A 29 -24.84 13.89 -12.25
CA ASN A 29 -23.55 14.50 -11.96
C ASN A 29 -23.00 14.04 -10.59
N ALA A 30 -23.54 12.96 -10.02
CA ALA A 30 -22.97 12.35 -8.83
C ALA A 30 -21.51 11.96 -9.15
N ASN A 31 -20.61 12.48 -8.36
CA ASN A 31 -19.20 12.19 -8.44
C ASN A 31 -19.01 10.66 -8.45
N ARG A 32 -18.83 10.06 -9.62
CA ARG A 32 -18.63 8.60 -9.77
C ARG A 32 -17.30 8.15 -9.17
N LEU A 33 -16.44 9.12 -8.86
CA LEU A 33 -15.11 8.88 -8.31
C LEU A 33 -15.12 8.09 -6.98
N PRO A 34 -15.94 8.40 -5.95
CA PRO A 34 -15.96 7.60 -4.73
C PRO A 34 -16.40 6.14 -4.97
N VAL A 35 -17.38 5.93 -5.86
CA VAL A 35 -17.85 4.57 -6.20
C VAL A 35 -16.76 3.79 -6.94
N PHE A 36 -16.09 4.45 -7.87
CA PHE A 36 -14.97 3.85 -8.61
C PHE A 36 -13.78 3.52 -7.68
N LEU A 37 -13.41 4.44 -6.79
CA LEU A 37 -12.34 4.21 -5.81
C LEU A 37 -12.70 3.09 -4.83
N PHE A 38 -13.96 3.02 -4.39
CA PHE A 38 -14.43 1.92 -3.54
C PHE A 38 -14.39 0.58 -4.29
N GLY A 39 -14.77 0.57 -5.56
CA GLY A 39 -14.65 -0.63 -6.41
C GLY A 39 -13.21 -1.12 -6.56
N ILE A 40 -12.26 -0.20 -6.84
CA ILE A 40 -10.83 -0.52 -6.89
C ILE A 40 -10.33 -1.05 -5.55
N PHE A 41 -10.69 -0.39 -4.45
CA PHE A 41 -10.31 -0.83 -3.10
C PHE A 41 -10.83 -2.25 -2.82
N THR A 42 -12.10 -2.51 -3.07
CA THR A 42 -12.71 -3.83 -2.85
C THR A 42 -12.05 -4.91 -3.70
N LEU A 43 -11.78 -4.61 -4.98
CA LEU A 43 -11.08 -5.51 -5.89
C LEU A 43 -9.64 -5.77 -5.42
N GLY A 44 -8.94 -4.73 -4.94
CA GLY A 44 -7.59 -4.86 -4.39
C GLY A 44 -7.55 -5.73 -3.13
N VAL A 45 -8.49 -5.52 -2.20
CA VAL A 45 -8.61 -6.34 -0.98
C VAL A 45 -8.95 -7.78 -1.34
N TYR A 46 -9.89 -8.00 -2.26
CA TYR A 46 -10.24 -9.34 -2.73
C TYR A 46 -9.04 -10.05 -3.36
N GLY A 47 -8.34 -9.38 -4.30
CA GLY A 47 -7.14 -9.94 -4.93
C GLY A 47 -6.02 -10.24 -3.92
N PHE A 48 -5.84 -9.37 -2.93
CA PHE A 48 -4.87 -9.61 -1.85
C PHE A 48 -5.22 -10.86 -1.05
N ILE A 49 -6.50 -11.03 -0.66
CA ILE A 49 -6.95 -12.22 0.10
C ILE A 49 -6.73 -13.49 -0.72
N GLN A 50 -7.09 -13.49 -2.01
CA GLN A 50 -6.89 -14.65 -2.88
C GLN A 50 -5.41 -15.05 -2.98
N ILE A 51 -4.52 -14.07 -3.21
CA ILE A 51 -3.07 -14.33 -3.24
C ILE A 51 -2.58 -14.84 -1.88
N ALA A 52 -3.08 -14.27 -0.79
CA ALA A 52 -2.69 -14.68 0.56
C ALA A 52 -3.11 -16.12 0.87
N ASP A 53 -4.29 -16.54 0.45
CA ASP A 53 -4.79 -17.91 0.63
C ASP A 53 -3.97 -18.91 -0.21
N GLU A 54 -3.72 -18.64 -1.49
CA GLU A 54 -2.86 -19.47 -2.35
C GLU A 54 -1.44 -19.60 -1.80
N MET A 55 -0.92 -18.50 -1.21
CA MET A 55 0.38 -18.50 -0.56
C MET A 55 0.39 -19.33 0.73
N ALA A 56 -0.70 -19.34 1.50
CA ALA A 56 -0.82 -20.13 2.71
C ALA A 56 -0.93 -21.62 2.41
N GLU A 57 -1.58 -21.99 1.31
CA GLU A 57 -1.70 -23.36 0.82
C GLU A 57 -0.40 -23.88 0.17
N GLY A 58 0.56 -22.99 -0.10
CA GLY A 58 1.87 -23.34 -0.66
C GLY A 58 1.89 -23.56 -2.17
N GLU A 59 0.78 -23.34 -2.87
CA GLU A 59 0.67 -23.52 -4.33
C GLU A 59 1.64 -22.62 -5.11
N ILE A 60 1.86 -21.38 -4.60
CA ILE A 60 2.74 -20.38 -5.24
C ILE A 60 4.24 -20.70 -4.99
N ARG A 61 4.59 -21.61 -4.09
CA ARG A 61 5.97 -21.87 -3.72
C ARG A 61 6.84 -22.28 -4.92
N ASN A 62 6.34 -23.19 -5.74
CA ASN A 62 7.06 -23.66 -6.93
C ASN A 62 7.26 -22.54 -7.97
N LEU A 63 6.25 -21.64 -8.09
CA LEU A 63 6.34 -20.47 -8.96
C LEU A 63 7.41 -19.50 -8.47
N ASP A 64 7.41 -19.19 -7.17
CA ASP A 64 8.40 -18.31 -6.54
C ASP A 64 9.82 -18.84 -6.72
N GLU A 65 10.03 -20.13 -6.43
CA GLU A 65 11.34 -20.80 -6.60
C GLU A 65 11.77 -20.78 -8.07
N THR A 66 10.86 -21.04 -8.99
CA THR A 66 11.15 -21.01 -10.44
C THR A 66 11.53 -19.61 -10.90
N LEU A 67 10.74 -18.59 -10.53
CA LEU A 67 11.02 -17.20 -10.89
C LEU A 67 12.33 -16.72 -10.26
N PHE A 68 12.59 -17.09 -9.02
CA PHE A 68 13.84 -16.76 -8.34
C PHE A 68 15.05 -17.36 -9.07
N LEU A 69 14.99 -18.65 -9.41
CA LEU A 69 16.09 -19.34 -10.11
C LEU A 69 16.30 -18.84 -11.54
N MET A 70 15.22 -18.40 -12.22
CA MET A 70 15.33 -17.75 -13.54
C MET A 70 16.16 -16.46 -13.51
N MET A 71 16.23 -15.78 -12.35
CA MET A 71 17.04 -14.57 -12.16
C MET A 71 18.45 -14.87 -11.65
N ARG A 72 18.85 -16.13 -11.60
CA ARG A 72 20.14 -16.59 -11.09
C ARG A 72 20.96 -17.29 -12.17
N VAL A 73 22.28 -17.30 -11.98
CA VAL A 73 23.18 -18.00 -12.91
C VAL A 73 22.96 -19.50 -12.78
N ALA A 74 22.80 -20.20 -13.89
CA ALA A 74 22.61 -21.65 -13.90
C ALA A 74 23.82 -22.33 -13.20
N GLY A 75 23.54 -23.12 -12.16
CA GLY A 75 24.57 -23.81 -11.35
C GLY A 75 25.14 -22.98 -10.19
N ASP A 76 24.83 -21.70 -10.08
CA ASP A 76 25.21 -20.83 -8.96
C ASP A 76 24.06 -19.93 -8.53
N PRO A 77 23.16 -20.40 -7.68
CA PRO A 77 21.99 -19.60 -7.24
C PRO A 77 22.36 -18.36 -6.40
N SER A 78 23.58 -18.29 -5.88
CA SER A 78 24.03 -17.12 -5.11
C SER A 78 24.29 -15.90 -6.00
N ARG A 79 24.50 -16.13 -7.30
CA ARG A 79 24.86 -15.11 -8.27
C ARG A 79 23.68 -14.73 -9.15
N SER A 80 23.33 -13.44 -9.19
CA SER A 80 22.30 -12.91 -10.09
C SER A 80 22.77 -12.89 -11.55
N ILE A 81 21.85 -13.07 -12.50
CA ILE A 81 22.12 -12.88 -13.93
C ILE A 81 22.38 -11.40 -14.21
N GLY A 82 23.21 -11.15 -15.24
CA GLY A 82 23.54 -9.79 -15.70
C GLY A 82 24.85 -9.24 -15.14
N PRO A 83 25.22 -8.05 -15.56
CA PRO A 83 26.45 -7.39 -15.12
C PRO A 83 26.31 -6.88 -13.67
N ALA A 84 27.42 -6.75 -12.94
CA ALA A 84 27.44 -6.33 -11.54
C ALA A 84 26.74 -4.99 -11.30
N TRP A 85 26.89 -4.02 -12.20
CA TRP A 85 26.24 -2.72 -12.09
C TRP A 85 24.70 -2.81 -12.03
N LEU A 86 24.10 -3.82 -12.67
CA LEU A 86 22.64 -4.00 -12.64
C LEU A 86 22.15 -4.38 -11.23
N GLN A 87 22.88 -5.23 -10.55
CA GLN A 87 22.56 -5.60 -9.16
C GLN A 87 22.72 -4.40 -8.22
N GLU A 88 23.82 -3.64 -8.37
CA GLU A 88 24.07 -2.42 -7.59
C GLU A 88 22.95 -1.40 -7.80
N THR A 89 22.62 -1.11 -9.05
CA THR A 89 21.52 -0.18 -9.39
C THR A 89 20.17 -0.66 -8.81
N ALA A 90 19.88 -1.95 -8.90
CA ALA A 90 18.64 -2.49 -8.33
C ALA A 90 18.57 -2.32 -6.80
N LEU A 91 19.70 -2.51 -6.09
CA LEU A 91 19.77 -2.26 -4.65
C LEU A 91 19.60 -0.78 -4.31
N GLU A 92 20.22 0.13 -5.08
CA GLU A 92 20.07 1.58 -4.88
C GLU A 92 18.64 2.05 -5.13
N VAL A 93 18.00 1.56 -6.20
CA VAL A 93 16.59 1.86 -6.48
C VAL A 93 15.68 1.32 -5.38
N THR A 94 15.94 0.10 -4.90
CA THR A 94 15.17 -0.49 -3.79
C THR A 94 15.33 0.32 -2.49
N ALA A 95 16.49 0.96 -2.28
CA ALA A 95 16.73 1.81 -1.11
C ALA A 95 15.79 3.03 -1.05
N ILE A 96 15.21 3.48 -2.17
CA ILE A 96 14.20 4.55 -2.20
C ILE A 96 12.95 4.15 -1.39
N GLY A 97 12.59 2.86 -1.39
CA GLY A 97 11.53 2.28 -0.57
C GLY A 97 11.96 1.87 0.83
N GLY A 98 13.24 2.05 1.17
CA GLY A 98 13.78 1.68 2.48
C GLY A 98 13.22 2.52 3.62
N TYR A 99 13.02 1.90 4.78
CA TYR A 99 12.52 2.58 5.98
C TYR A 99 13.32 3.85 6.35
N PRO A 100 14.68 3.87 6.29
CA PRO A 100 15.42 5.07 6.63
C PRO A 100 15.05 6.28 5.77
N LEU A 101 14.91 6.09 4.46
CA LEU A 101 14.55 7.16 3.54
C LEU A 101 13.10 7.61 3.72
N ILE A 102 12.19 6.67 3.93
CA ILE A 102 10.78 6.99 4.21
C ILE A 102 10.65 7.79 5.51
N ILE A 103 11.34 7.37 6.58
CA ILE A 103 11.33 8.09 7.87
C ILE A 103 11.91 9.49 7.72
N LEU A 104 13.04 9.64 7.04
CA LEU A 104 13.67 10.94 6.79
C LEU A 104 12.74 11.85 5.98
N THR A 105 12.15 11.34 4.90
CA THR A 105 11.21 12.10 4.07
C THR A 105 9.97 12.51 4.87
N LEU A 106 9.39 11.58 5.64
CA LEU A 106 8.25 11.86 6.50
C LEU A 106 8.56 12.92 7.56
N ALA A 107 9.74 12.83 8.19
CA ALA A 107 10.19 13.80 9.18
C ALA A 107 10.39 15.19 8.55
N ALA A 108 11.03 15.25 7.38
CA ALA A 108 11.25 16.51 6.67
C ALA A 108 9.93 17.17 6.25
N VAL A 109 9.01 16.40 5.65
CA VAL A 109 7.71 16.90 5.21
C VAL A 109 6.83 17.31 6.40
N SER A 110 6.76 16.49 7.45
CA SER A 110 6.00 16.81 8.65
C SER A 110 6.58 18.02 9.37
N GLY A 111 7.91 18.10 9.48
CA GLY A 111 8.60 19.28 10.03
C GLY A 111 8.30 20.56 9.25
N PHE A 112 8.32 20.50 7.91
CA PHE A 112 7.92 21.63 7.07
C PHE A 112 6.48 22.08 7.35
N PHE A 113 5.53 21.14 7.48
CA PHE A 113 4.15 21.48 7.79
C PHE A 113 3.96 22.04 9.21
N ILE A 114 4.75 21.58 10.17
CA ILE A 114 4.73 22.14 11.53
C ILE A 114 5.25 23.59 11.52
N VAL A 115 6.38 23.86 10.85
CA VAL A 115 6.96 25.21 10.74
C VAL A 115 6.03 26.17 10.00
N THR A 116 5.26 25.66 9.03
CA THR A 116 4.27 26.46 8.28
C THR A 116 2.88 26.47 8.93
N GLU A 117 2.76 26.03 10.19
CA GLU A 117 1.52 26.00 10.99
C GLU A 117 0.40 25.13 10.38
N ARG A 118 0.74 24.21 9.50
CA ARG A 118 -0.21 23.28 8.85
C ARG A 118 -0.28 21.95 9.58
N TYR A 119 -0.57 21.97 10.85
CA TYR A 119 -0.56 20.79 11.74
C TYR A 119 -1.42 19.63 11.25
N GLY A 120 -2.57 19.94 10.60
CA GLY A 120 -3.45 18.91 10.02
C GLY A 120 -2.78 18.09 8.91
N ALA A 121 -1.97 18.73 8.05
CA ALA A 121 -1.23 18.03 7.00
C ALA A 121 -0.09 17.19 7.58
N ALA A 122 0.62 17.71 8.59
CA ALA A 122 1.65 16.96 9.31
C ALA A 122 1.06 15.70 9.97
N LEU A 123 -0.04 15.87 10.70
CA LEU A 123 -0.74 14.77 11.38
C LEU A 123 -1.25 13.73 10.38
N TYR A 124 -1.85 14.18 9.26
CA TYR A 124 -2.30 13.28 8.18
C TYR A 124 -1.14 12.46 7.61
N ALA A 125 0.01 13.08 7.31
CA ALA A 125 1.18 12.37 6.80
C ALA A 125 1.67 11.30 7.79
N VAL A 126 1.83 11.66 9.06
CA VAL A 126 2.32 10.74 10.11
C VAL A 126 1.35 9.59 10.35
N LEU A 127 0.05 9.89 10.47
CA LEU A 127 -0.97 8.86 10.71
C LEU A 127 -1.13 7.91 9.52
N SER A 128 -1.11 8.43 8.28
CA SER A 128 -1.24 7.60 7.09
C SER A 128 -0.06 6.63 6.95
N VAL A 129 1.18 7.14 7.03
CA VAL A 129 2.37 6.28 6.89
C VAL A 129 2.52 5.36 8.10
N GLY A 130 2.26 5.86 9.30
CA GLY A 130 2.29 5.06 10.53
C GLY A 130 1.27 3.93 10.51
N SER A 131 0.04 4.18 10.07
CA SER A 131 -0.98 3.12 9.93
C SER A 131 -0.58 2.07 8.89
N GLY A 132 0.05 2.48 7.79
CA GLY A 132 0.61 1.56 6.79
C GLY A 132 1.70 0.65 7.38
N ALA A 133 2.60 1.22 8.20
CA ALA A 133 3.65 0.45 8.86
C ALA A 133 3.07 -0.54 9.89
N VAL A 134 2.10 -0.11 10.70
CA VAL A 134 1.40 -0.98 11.66
C VAL A 134 0.65 -2.10 10.95
N LEU A 135 -0.06 -1.78 9.86
CA LEU A 135 -0.76 -2.78 9.05
C LEU A 135 0.21 -3.81 8.47
N SER A 136 1.33 -3.34 7.90
CA SER A 136 2.39 -4.22 7.38
C SER A 136 2.92 -5.17 8.44
N TYR A 137 3.23 -4.65 9.64
CA TYR A 137 3.70 -5.44 10.76
C TYR A 137 2.67 -6.49 11.19
N THR A 138 1.41 -6.08 11.36
CA THR A 138 0.32 -6.97 11.79
C THR A 138 0.08 -8.10 10.79
N LEU A 139 0.03 -7.77 9.49
CA LEU A 139 -0.13 -8.77 8.44
C LEU A 139 1.06 -9.74 8.38
N LYS A 140 2.29 -9.25 8.57
CA LYS A 140 3.48 -10.12 8.65
C LYS A 140 3.43 -11.11 9.81
N GLN A 141 2.92 -10.67 10.96
CA GLN A 141 2.75 -11.55 12.11
C GLN A 141 1.62 -12.57 11.88
N TYR A 142 0.55 -12.15 11.21
CA TYR A 142 -0.58 -13.02 10.92
C TYR A 142 -0.24 -14.13 9.93
N TYR A 143 0.40 -13.78 8.80
CA TYR A 143 0.76 -14.77 7.77
C TYR A 143 2.04 -15.54 8.10
N ALA A 144 2.97 -14.95 8.86
CA ALA A 144 4.21 -15.54 9.35
C ALA A 144 4.97 -16.40 8.30
N ARG A 145 4.88 -16.05 7.00
CA ARG A 145 5.45 -16.83 5.90
C ARG A 145 6.97 -16.88 6.01
N PRO A 146 7.59 -18.08 6.07
CA PRO A 146 9.03 -18.20 6.04
C PRO A 146 9.60 -17.74 4.68
N ARG A 147 10.84 -17.28 4.68
CA ARG A 147 11.55 -16.98 3.43
C ARG A 147 12.08 -18.28 2.81
N PRO A 148 12.13 -18.37 1.47
CA PRO A 148 12.81 -19.50 0.83
C PRO A 148 14.29 -19.53 1.21
N ASP A 149 14.78 -20.67 1.71
CA ASP A 149 16.19 -20.89 2.09
C ASP A 149 17.03 -21.40 0.89
N LEU A 150 16.83 -20.78 -0.29
CA LEU A 150 17.51 -21.20 -1.53
C LEU A 150 18.94 -20.67 -1.63
N VAL A 151 19.25 -19.56 -0.96
CA VAL A 151 20.56 -18.91 -0.92
C VAL A 151 20.71 -18.11 0.36
N ASP A 152 21.96 -17.82 0.75
CA ASP A 152 22.25 -16.89 1.82
C ASP A 152 21.62 -15.53 1.51
N HIS A 153 20.86 -15.00 2.47
CA HIS A 153 20.18 -13.71 2.29
C HIS A 153 21.24 -12.59 2.27
N LEU A 154 21.15 -11.71 1.27
CA LEU A 154 21.99 -10.51 1.17
C LEU A 154 21.80 -9.55 2.36
N ASP A 155 20.70 -9.68 3.08
CA ASP A 155 20.39 -8.90 4.28
C ASP A 155 19.83 -9.83 5.37
N THR A 156 20.28 -9.63 6.62
CA THR A 156 19.82 -10.40 7.80
C THR A 156 18.43 -9.97 8.26
N VAL A 157 17.44 -10.15 7.39
CA VAL A 157 16.05 -9.75 7.69
C VAL A 157 15.34 -10.90 8.41
N HIS A 158 15.13 -10.75 9.70
CA HIS A 158 14.42 -11.72 10.56
C HIS A 158 12.88 -11.63 10.50
N THR A 159 12.31 -10.95 9.50
CA THR A 159 10.85 -10.76 9.38
C THR A 159 10.25 -11.68 8.32
N ALA A 160 8.97 -12.03 8.50
CA ALA A 160 8.19 -12.79 7.53
C ALA A 160 8.28 -12.21 6.11
N SER A 161 8.25 -13.08 5.10
CA SER A 161 8.40 -12.70 3.68
C SER A 161 7.14 -12.02 3.11
N PHE A 162 5.97 -12.33 3.63
CA PHE A 162 4.68 -11.81 3.14
C PHE A 162 3.88 -11.12 4.25
N PRO A 163 3.19 -10.01 3.93
CA PRO A 163 3.34 -9.20 2.72
C PRO A 163 4.65 -8.40 2.71
N SER A 164 5.05 -7.89 1.52
CA SER A 164 6.23 -7.05 1.41
C SER A 164 6.05 -5.74 2.18
N GLY A 165 6.88 -5.55 3.21
CA GLY A 165 6.86 -4.30 3.99
C GLY A 165 7.29 -3.10 3.17
N HIS A 166 8.31 -3.27 2.30
CA HIS A 166 8.75 -2.22 1.38
C HIS A 166 7.60 -1.79 0.47
N ALA A 167 6.97 -2.73 -0.25
CA ALA A 167 5.90 -2.41 -1.17
C ALA A 167 4.73 -1.70 -0.48
N LEU A 168 4.27 -2.20 0.68
CA LEU A 168 3.13 -1.63 1.37
C LEU A 168 3.44 -0.23 1.93
N VAL A 169 4.54 -0.08 2.68
CA VAL A 169 4.88 1.20 3.33
C VAL A 169 5.29 2.25 2.31
N THR A 170 6.02 1.86 1.25
CA THR A 170 6.40 2.75 0.15
C THR A 170 5.16 3.27 -0.58
N THR A 171 4.23 2.39 -0.93
CA THR A 171 2.97 2.77 -1.58
C THR A 171 2.18 3.76 -0.73
N VAL A 172 1.99 3.47 0.55
CA VAL A 172 1.28 4.38 1.46
C VAL A 172 2.01 5.72 1.58
N ALA A 173 3.34 5.72 1.73
CA ALA A 173 4.13 6.93 1.90
C ALA A 173 4.04 7.83 0.65
N TYR A 174 4.38 7.32 -0.53
CA TYR A 174 4.42 8.13 -1.75
C TYR A 174 3.04 8.57 -2.23
N LEU A 175 2.00 7.73 -2.06
CA LEU A 175 0.62 8.14 -2.37
C LEU A 175 0.10 9.19 -1.37
N THR A 176 0.48 9.09 -0.09
CA THR A 176 0.15 10.13 0.90
C THR A 176 0.81 11.46 0.56
N LEU A 177 2.10 11.44 0.22
CA LEU A 177 2.81 12.64 -0.22
C LEU A 177 2.19 13.23 -1.49
N ALA A 178 1.86 12.40 -2.47
CA ALA A 178 1.17 12.83 -3.69
C ALA A 178 -0.19 13.47 -3.36
N ALA A 179 -0.98 12.87 -2.50
CA ALA A 179 -2.27 13.42 -2.08
C ALA A 179 -2.14 14.80 -1.44
N ILE A 180 -1.11 15.01 -0.61
CA ILE A 180 -0.82 16.32 -0.02
C ILE A 180 -0.42 17.31 -1.11
N VAL A 181 0.54 16.96 -1.98
CA VAL A 181 1.05 17.85 -3.03
C VAL A 181 -0.06 18.26 -4.02
N ILE A 182 -0.94 17.33 -4.39
CA ILE A 182 -2.08 17.59 -5.28
C ILE A 182 -3.00 18.68 -4.73
N GLY A 183 -3.13 18.79 -3.41
CA GLY A 183 -3.91 19.86 -2.77
C GLY A 183 -3.41 21.28 -3.08
N TYR A 184 -2.14 21.42 -3.47
CA TYR A 184 -1.51 22.70 -3.82
C TYR A 184 -1.40 22.94 -5.33
N LEU A 185 -1.79 21.97 -6.16
CA LEU A 185 -1.70 22.06 -7.61
C LEU A 185 -3.03 22.50 -8.23
N GLU A 186 -2.98 23.46 -9.13
CA GLU A 186 -4.19 23.97 -9.79
C GLU A 186 -4.53 23.18 -11.05
N THR A 187 -3.52 22.75 -11.82
CA THR A 187 -3.74 22.12 -13.12
C THR A 187 -3.92 20.59 -13.04
N ARG A 188 -4.83 20.07 -13.86
CA ARG A 188 -5.05 18.62 -13.96
C ARG A 188 -3.81 17.87 -14.43
N ARG A 189 -3.01 18.48 -15.32
CA ARG A 189 -1.76 17.88 -15.85
C ARG A 189 -0.73 17.70 -14.75
N ALA A 190 -0.52 18.73 -13.91
CA ALA A 190 0.40 18.63 -12.78
C ALA A 190 -0.04 17.59 -11.76
N ARG A 191 -1.34 17.49 -11.46
CA ARG A 191 -1.89 16.46 -10.59
C ARG A 191 -1.65 15.05 -11.16
N ALA A 192 -1.94 14.85 -12.46
CA ALA A 192 -1.70 13.57 -13.12
C ALA A 192 -0.23 13.17 -13.08
N TYR A 193 0.67 14.13 -13.34
CA TYR A 193 2.12 13.90 -13.27
C TYR A 193 2.56 13.44 -11.88
N VAL A 194 2.13 14.14 -10.82
CA VAL A 194 2.49 13.77 -9.43
C VAL A 194 1.97 12.37 -9.06
N ILE A 195 0.73 12.02 -9.47
CA ILE A 195 0.18 10.68 -9.26
C ILE A 195 1.02 9.64 -10.00
N SER A 196 1.35 9.90 -11.27
CA SER A 196 2.15 8.97 -12.08
C SER A 196 3.53 8.72 -11.48
N VAL A 197 4.19 9.78 -11.00
CA VAL A 197 5.49 9.64 -10.30
C VAL A 197 5.33 8.83 -9.01
N ALA A 198 4.31 9.13 -8.20
CA ALA A 198 4.08 8.40 -6.96
C ALA A 198 3.81 6.91 -7.20
N VAL A 199 3.03 6.57 -8.23
CA VAL A 199 2.76 5.17 -8.62
C VAL A 199 4.00 4.49 -9.19
N LEU A 200 4.87 5.23 -9.90
CA LEU A 200 6.12 4.67 -10.46
C LEU A 200 7.13 4.32 -9.36
N VAL A 201 7.16 5.10 -8.28
CA VAL A 201 8.12 4.92 -7.17
C VAL A 201 7.58 3.95 -6.11
N ALA A 202 6.25 3.79 -6.01
CA ALA A 202 5.58 2.88 -5.08
C ALA A 202 5.66 1.41 -5.50
#